data_485bc601375285a999b1cb5428ca637b
#
_entry.id   485bc601375285a999b1cb5428ca637b
#
_cell.length_a   1.000
_cell.length_b   1.000
_cell.length_c   1.000
_cell.angle_alpha   90.00
_cell.angle_beta   90.00
_cell.angle_gamma   90.00
#
_symmetry.space_group_name_H-M   'P 1'
#
loop_
_entity.id
_entity.type
_entity.pdbx_description
1 polymer ?
#
loop_
_entity_poly.entity_id
_entity_poly.type
_entity_poly.pdbx_seq_one_letter_code
_entity_poly.pdbx_strand_id
1 'polypeptide(L)'
;MLTLPATAYAQLCHTLDSILDTPAASAAPSRLGQASITALIQALLQAQGGGQVGRSSIQQRHLDWVSAACALAASPADVLPTVDELCARLHVTRRTLQNGFQDVVATSPLQWLRALRLHHVRQVLRSAPHDKTPINDLAAAWGFASPSHFSYDYRRQFDETPSQTRLLAWQGRGS
;
A
#
# COMPACT_ATOMS: atom_id res chain seq x y z
N MET A 1 -12.48 -2.12 21.81
CA MET A 1 -12.34 -1.38 20.54
C MET A 1 -10.93 -0.80 20.51
N LEU A 2 -10.01 -1.46 19.82
CA LEU A 2 -8.64 -0.95 19.62
C LEU A 2 -8.62 -0.31 18.23
N THR A 3 -8.94 0.97 18.18
CA THR A 3 -8.76 1.80 17.00
C THR A 3 -7.29 2.19 16.95
N LEU A 4 -6.60 1.78 15.89
CA LEU A 4 -5.29 2.37 15.55
C LEU A 4 -5.47 3.88 15.37
N PRO A 5 -4.73 4.72 16.09
CA PRO A 5 -4.80 6.16 15.88
C PRO A 5 -4.39 6.48 14.42
N ALA A 6 -4.92 7.57 13.87
CA ALA A 6 -4.60 8.04 12.51
C ALA A 6 -3.08 8.14 12.26
N THR A 7 -2.30 8.32 13.33
CA THR A 7 -0.84 8.24 13.36
C THR A 7 -0.28 6.88 12.94
N ALA A 8 -0.94 5.76 13.24
CA ALA A 8 -0.44 4.44 12.86
C ALA A 8 -0.68 4.15 11.38
N TYR A 9 -1.77 4.66 10.78
CA TYR A 9 -1.97 4.62 9.34
C TYR A 9 -0.94 5.49 8.60
N ALA A 10 -0.68 6.70 9.10
CA ALA A 10 0.36 7.57 8.57
C ALA A 10 1.76 6.92 8.70
N GLN A 11 2.04 6.25 9.82
CA GLN A 11 3.27 5.48 10.00
C GLN A 11 3.36 4.29 9.06
N LEU A 12 2.27 3.57 8.80
CA LEU A 12 2.22 2.48 7.82
C LEU A 12 2.54 3.01 6.41
N CYS A 13 1.91 4.13 6.01
CA CYS A 13 2.19 4.79 4.74
C CYS A 13 3.64 5.28 4.66
N HIS A 14 4.15 5.93 5.70
CA HIS A 14 5.53 6.42 5.76
C HIS A 14 6.56 5.28 5.72
N THR A 15 6.26 4.14 6.34
CA THR A 15 7.16 2.98 6.33
C THR A 15 7.08 2.24 5.00
N LEU A 16 5.90 2.21 4.35
CA LEU A 16 5.77 1.75 2.97
C LEU A 16 6.58 2.64 2.02
N ASP A 17 6.54 3.96 2.20
CA ASP A 17 7.40 4.91 1.47
C ASP A 17 8.88 4.60 1.69
N SER A 18 9.32 4.43 2.93
CA SER A 18 10.72 4.16 3.26
C SER A 18 11.22 2.81 2.70
N ILE A 19 10.37 1.79 2.67
CA ILE A 19 10.71 0.46 2.11
C ILE A 19 10.72 0.49 0.58
N LEU A 20 9.80 1.23 -0.03
CA LEU A 20 9.71 1.40 -1.48
C LEU A 20 10.70 2.44 -2.02
N ASP A 21 11.17 3.35 -1.17
CA ASP A 21 12.16 4.38 -1.50
C ASP A 21 13.62 3.88 -1.48
N THR A 22 13.87 2.64 -1.04
CA THR A 22 15.21 2.05 -1.11
C THR A 22 15.58 1.89 -2.59
N PRO A 23 16.66 2.55 -3.08
CA PRO A 23 17.05 2.46 -4.49
C PRO A 23 17.31 1.00 -4.84
N ALA A 24 16.55 0.49 -5.81
CA ALA A 24 16.71 -0.84 -6.35
C ALA A 24 18.05 -0.94 -7.10
N ALA A 25 19.13 -1.15 -6.38
CA ALA A 25 20.35 -1.72 -6.94
C ALA A 25 20.09 -3.22 -7.10
N SER A 26 19.92 -3.64 -8.33
CA SER A 26 19.86 -5.04 -8.77
C SER A 26 18.50 -5.75 -8.71
N ALA A 27 18.02 -6.06 -9.88
CA ALA A 27 17.07 -7.08 -10.32
C ALA A 27 16.62 -8.12 -9.28
N ALA A 28 15.57 -7.82 -8.55
CA ALA A 28 14.48 -8.68 -8.05
C ALA A 28 13.66 -7.97 -6.94
N PRO A 29 12.71 -7.09 -7.29
CA PRO A 29 11.97 -6.29 -6.28
C PRO A 29 10.95 -7.09 -5.46
N SER A 30 10.67 -8.35 -5.83
CA SER A 30 9.47 -9.02 -5.36
C SER A 30 9.56 -9.74 -4.01
N ARG A 31 10.73 -10.15 -3.54
CA ARG A 31 10.84 -10.94 -2.30
C ARG A 31 11.16 -10.12 -1.05
N LEU A 32 11.94 -9.05 -1.18
CA LEU A 32 12.27 -8.16 -0.06
C LEU A 32 11.09 -7.27 0.34
N GLY A 33 10.31 -6.79 -0.62
CA GLY A 33 9.11 -6.00 -0.36
C GLY A 33 8.01 -6.81 0.35
N GLN A 34 7.81 -8.08 0.00
CA GLN A 34 6.82 -8.96 0.62
C GLN A 34 7.17 -9.28 2.07
N ALA A 35 8.42 -9.65 2.34
CA ALA A 35 8.89 -9.93 3.69
C ALA A 35 8.80 -8.70 4.59
N SER A 36 9.07 -7.52 4.03
CA SER A 36 9.07 -6.25 4.78
C SER A 36 7.66 -5.79 5.16
N ILE A 37 6.67 -5.90 4.27
CA ILE A 37 5.28 -5.51 4.58
C ILE A 37 4.68 -6.45 5.63
N THR A 38 4.88 -7.75 5.49
CA THR A 38 4.41 -8.74 6.47
C THR A 38 5.12 -8.57 7.81
N ALA A 39 6.44 -8.37 7.80
CA ALA A 39 7.22 -8.11 9.00
C ALA A 39 6.83 -6.80 9.68
N LEU A 40 6.50 -5.76 8.90
CA LEU A 40 6.06 -4.48 9.42
C LEU A 40 4.67 -4.58 10.08
N ILE A 41 3.72 -5.22 9.41
CA ILE A 41 2.39 -5.48 10.00
C ILE A 41 2.56 -6.29 11.28
N GLN A 42 3.40 -7.33 11.27
CA GLN A 42 3.70 -8.12 12.46
C GLN A 42 4.40 -7.31 13.56
N ALA A 43 5.36 -6.45 13.20
CA ALA A 43 6.06 -5.57 14.15
C ALA A 43 5.14 -4.53 14.77
N LEU A 44 4.25 -3.89 13.97
CA LEU A 44 3.23 -2.97 14.47
C LEU A 44 2.23 -3.66 15.41
N LEU A 45 1.86 -4.89 15.09
CA LEU A 45 0.97 -5.71 15.92
C LEU A 45 1.66 -6.19 17.22
N GLN A 46 2.96 -6.45 17.19
CA GLN A 46 3.77 -6.79 18.36
C GLN A 46 4.03 -5.57 19.24
N ALA A 47 4.28 -4.40 18.66
CA ALA A 47 4.50 -3.16 19.40
C ALA A 47 3.26 -2.68 20.17
N GLN A 48 2.05 -3.06 19.71
CA GLN A 48 0.79 -2.72 20.37
C GLN A 48 0.34 -3.74 21.44
N GLY A 49 1.04 -4.84 21.59
CA GLY A 49 0.69 -5.92 22.51
C GLY A 49 1.91 -6.55 23.16
N GLY A 50 2.51 -5.86 24.11
CA GLY A 50 3.39 -6.49 25.10
C GLY A 50 2.57 -7.47 25.96
N GLY A 51 2.34 -8.68 25.47
CA GLY A 51 1.65 -9.73 26.20
C GLY A 51 0.97 -10.71 25.23
N GLN A 52 1.56 -11.87 25.07
CA GLN A 52 0.86 -13.05 24.53
C GLN A 52 -0.19 -13.54 25.54
N VAL A 53 -1.26 -12.77 25.72
CA VAL A 53 -2.40 -13.22 26.52
C VAL A 53 -3.65 -13.06 25.64
N GLY A 54 -4.10 -14.19 25.04
CA GLY A 54 -5.49 -14.37 24.66
C GLY A 54 -6.03 -13.48 23.54
N ARG A 55 -5.34 -13.38 22.39
CA ARG A 55 -6.04 -12.89 21.18
C ARG A 55 -7.24 -13.78 20.93
N SER A 56 -8.42 -13.21 20.80
CA SER A 56 -9.58 -14.01 20.44
C SER A 56 -9.33 -14.70 19.10
N SER A 57 -9.88 -15.89 18.90
CA SER A 57 -9.76 -16.64 17.64
C SER A 57 -10.24 -15.80 16.42
N ILE A 58 -11.09 -14.80 16.66
CA ILE A 58 -11.59 -13.86 15.64
C ILE A 58 -10.49 -12.87 15.26
N GLN A 59 -9.78 -12.28 16.22
CA GLN A 59 -8.70 -11.34 15.94
C GLN A 59 -7.56 -12.01 15.16
N GLN A 60 -7.21 -13.25 15.52
CA GLN A 60 -6.19 -14.00 14.79
C GLN A 60 -6.61 -14.22 13.34
N ARG A 61 -7.85 -14.61 13.08
CA ARG A 61 -8.37 -14.77 11.71
C ARG A 61 -8.37 -13.48 10.90
N HIS A 62 -8.72 -12.34 11.53
CA HIS A 62 -8.64 -11.03 10.86
C HIS A 62 -7.22 -10.69 10.44
N LEU A 63 -6.24 -10.97 11.29
CA LEU A 63 -4.82 -10.83 10.98
C LEU A 63 -4.38 -11.71 9.80
N ASP A 64 -4.78 -12.96 9.81
CA ASP A 64 -4.44 -13.91 8.76
C ASP A 64 -5.00 -13.46 7.41
N TRP A 65 -6.25 -12.98 7.36
CA TRP A 65 -6.84 -12.45 6.12
C TRP A 65 -6.16 -11.18 5.63
N VAL A 66 -5.86 -10.23 6.52
CA VAL A 66 -5.14 -9.01 6.13
C VAL A 66 -3.74 -9.33 5.64
N SER A 67 -3.01 -10.21 6.34
CA SER A 67 -1.68 -10.66 5.92
C SER A 67 -1.71 -11.36 4.56
N ALA A 68 -2.69 -12.23 4.33
CA ALA A 68 -2.85 -12.92 3.06
C ALA A 68 -3.25 -11.94 1.93
N ALA A 69 -4.11 -10.94 2.21
CA ALA A 69 -4.44 -9.89 1.25
C ALA A 69 -3.20 -9.07 0.85
N CYS A 70 -2.36 -8.71 1.84
CA CYS A 70 -1.09 -8.02 1.59
C CYS A 70 -0.14 -8.86 0.72
N ALA A 71 -0.02 -10.16 1.00
CA ALA A 71 0.81 -11.07 0.21
C ALA A 71 0.31 -11.19 -1.24
N LEU A 72 -1.01 -11.23 -1.45
CA LEU A 72 -1.61 -11.25 -2.78
C LEU A 72 -1.37 -9.95 -3.56
N ALA A 73 -1.45 -8.80 -2.89
CA ALA A 73 -1.20 -7.50 -3.51
C ALA A 73 0.29 -7.24 -3.78
N ALA A 74 1.18 -7.85 -3.02
CA ALA A 74 2.62 -7.78 -3.21
C ALA A 74 3.16 -8.79 -4.25
N SER A 75 2.30 -9.67 -4.77
CA SER A 75 2.68 -10.59 -5.85
C SER A 75 3.14 -9.81 -7.08
N PRO A 76 4.15 -10.29 -7.84
CA PRO A 76 4.69 -9.61 -9.03
C PRO A 76 3.71 -9.70 -10.21
N ALA A 77 2.49 -9.27 -10.02
CA ALA A 77 1.51 -9.09 -11.06
C ALA A 77 1.51 -7.62 -11.49
N ASP A 78 1.44 -7.37 -12.81
CA ASP A 78 1.41 -6.02 -13.36
C ASP A 78 0.19 -5.20 -12.91
N VAL A 79 -0.81 -5.86 -12.33
CA VAL A 79 -2.07 -5.24 -11.88
C VAL A 79 -2.40 -5.67 -10.46
N LEU A 80 -2.65 -4.71 -9.59
CA LEU A 80 -3.12 -4.96 -8.23
C LEU A 80 -4.52 -5.59 -8.26
N PRO A 81 -4.80 -6.56 -7.36
CA PRO A 81 -6.10 -7.19 -7.29
C PRO A 81 -7.21 -6.17 -6.93
N THR A 82 -8.41 -6.47 -7.34
CA THR A 82 -9.63 -5.80 -6.87
C THR A 82 -10.07 -6.39 -5.53
N VAL A 83 -10.99 -5.69 -4.84
CA VAL A 83 -11.57 -6.22 -3.58
C VAL A 83 -12.28 -7.56 -3.81
N ASP A 84 -12.96 -7.72 -4.96
CA ASP A 84 -13.66 -8.96 -5.29
C ASP A 84 -12.70 -10.13 -5.54
N GLU A 85 -11.60 -9.87 -6.23
CA GLU A 85 -10.56 -10.88 -6.42
C GLU A 85 -9.89 -11.28 -5.10
N LEU A 86 -9.66 -10.33 -4.19
CA LEU A 86 -9.21 -10.65 -2.84
C LEU A 86 -10.21 -11.54 -2.11
N CYS A 87 -11.50 -11.18 -2.14
CA CYS A 87 -12.55 -11.99 -1.52
C CYS A 87 -12.59 -13.40 -2.09
N ALA A 88 -12.52 -13.54 -3.42
CA ALA A 88 -12.53 -14.84 -4.10
C ALA A 88 -11.32 -15.71 -3.72
N ARG A 89 -10.11 -15.12 -3.73
CA ARG A 89 -8.87 -15.83 -3.40
C ARG A 89 -8.76 -16.23 -1.93
N LEU A 90 -9.31 -15.40 -1.04
CA LEU A 90 -9.30 -15.65 0.41
C LEU A 90 -10.51 -16.44 0.89
N HIS A 91 -11.44 -16.75 0.00
CA HIS A 91 -12.72 -17.44 0.30
C HIS A 91 -13.52 -16.76 1.42
N VAL A 92 -13.58 -15.43 1.40
CA VAL A 92 -14.29 -14.60 2.38
C VAL A 92 -15.31 -13.68 1.70
N THR A 93 -16.32 -13.25 2.46
CA THR A 93 -17.26 -12.23 1.99
C THR A 93 -16.62 -10.83 2.04
N ARG A 94 -17.15 -9.89 1.24
CA ARG A 94 -16.73 -8.47 1.33
C ARG A 94 -16.85 -7.92 2.75
N ARG A 95 -17.95 -8.29 3.46
CA ARG A 95 -18.18 -7.87 4.85
C ARG A 95 -17.10 -8.40 5.79
N THR A 96 -16.74 -9.67 5.63
CA THR A 96 -15.69 -10.30 6.44
C THR A 96 -14.33 -9.61 6.22
N LEU A 97 -13.97 -9.39 4.96
CA LEU A 97 -12.72 -8.69 4.61
C LEU A 97 -12.72 -7.26 5.14
N GLN A 98 -13.85 -6.53 4.98
CA GLN A 98 -14.01 -5.17 5.51
C GLN A 98 -13.81 -5.12 7.03
N ASN A 99 -14.43 -6.03 7.77
CA ASN A 99 -14.29 -6.09 9.23
C ASN A 99 -12.83 -6.39 9.62
N GLY A 100 -12.19 -7.34 8.94
CA GLY A 100 -10.78 -7.66 9.18
C GLY A 100 -9.86 -6.45 8.97
N PHE A 101 -10.02 -5.74 7.87
CA PHE A 101 -9.23 -4.53 7.61
C PHE A 101 -9.53 -3.41 8.61
N GLN A 102 -10.80 -3.23 8.98
CA GLN A 102 -11.18 -2.22 9.98
C GLN A 102 -10.59 -2.53 11.36
N ASP A 103 -10.60 -3.80 11.77
CA ASP A 103 -10.09 -4.23 13.08
C ASP A 103 -8.55 -4.21 13.16
N VAL A 104 -7.86 -4.51 12.05
CA VAL A 104 -6.40 -4.66 12.03
C VAL A 104 -5.70 -3.34 11.66
N VAL A 105 -6.19 -2.65 10.63
CA VAL A 105 -5.51 -1.47 10.05
C VAL A 105 -6.37 -0.20 10.03
N ALA A 106 -7.54 -0.22 10.65
CA ALA A 106 -8.48 0.90 10.77
C ALA A 106 -8.83 1.57 9.43
N THR A 107 -8.80 0.82 8.34
CA THR A 107 -9.13 1.31 7.00
C THR A 107 -9.97 0.29 6.24
N SER A 108 -10.48 0.65 5.06
CA SER A 108 -11.17 -0.31 4.21
C SER A 108 -10.20 -0.98 3.21
N PRO A 109 -10.50 -2.22 2.74
CA PRO A 109 -9.70 -2.86 1.68
C PRO A 109 -9.58 -2.00 0.43
N LEU A 110 -10.66 -1.28 0.07
CA LEU A 110 -10.67 -0.40 -1.09
C LEU A 110 -9.74 0.80 -0.92
N GLN A 111 -9.76 1.46 0.25
CA GLN A 111 -8.88 2.59 0.54
C GLN A 111 -7.41 2.13 0.59
N TRP A 112 -7.16 0.98 1.18
CA TRP A 112 -5.83 0.39 1.22
C TRP A 112 -5.29 0.07 -0.19
N LEU A 113 -6.07 -0.58 -1.06
CA LEU A 113 -5.68 -0.83 -2.45
C LEU A 113 -5.47 0.47 -3.24
N ARG A 114 -6.29 1.50 -2.97
CA ARG A 114 -6.13 2.81 -3.59
C ARG A 114 -4.80 3.46 -3.18
N ALA A 115 -4.44 3.38 -1.91
CA ALA A 115 -3.15 3.87 -1.42
C ALA A 115 -1.98 3.12 -2.09
N LEU A 116 -2.04 1.80 -2.20
CA LEU A 116 -1.02 1.02 -2.89
C LEU A 116 -0.85 1.45 -4.36
N ARG A 117 -1.95 1.69 -5.09
CA ARG A 117 -1.89 2.19 -6.48
C ARG A 117 -1.19 3.54 -6.56
N LEU A 118 -1.46 4.46 -5.63
CA LEU A 118 -0.78 5.75 -5.56
C LEU A 118 0.72 5.60 -5.32
N HIS A 119 1.13 4.69 -4.43
CA HIS A 119 2.55 4.37 -4.20
C HIS A 119 3.23 3.82 -5.46
N HIS A 120 2.59 2.91 -6.18
CA HIS A 120 3.15 2.41 -7.44
C HIS A 120 3.33 3.50 -8.49
N VAL A 121 2.33 4.39 -8.67
CA VAL A 121 2.47 5.54 -9.56
C VAL A 121 3.64 6.44 -9.12
N ARG A 122 3.76 6.72 -7.82
CA ARG A 122 4.87 7.51 -7.28
C ARG A 122 6.21 6.86 -7.56
N GLN A 123 6.33 5.56 -7.37
CA GLN A 123 7.55 4.81 -7.64
C GLN A 123 7.94 4.90 -9.12
N VAL A 124 7.00 4.76 -10.06
CA VAL A 124 7.26 4.94 -11.50
C VAL A 124 7.73 6.35 -11.80
N LEU A 125 7.07 7.38 -11.25
CA LEU A 125 7.45 8.78 -11.44
C LEU A 125 8.87 9.08 -10.92
N ARG A 126 9.29 8.41 -9.86
CA ARG A 126 10.63 8.57 -9.27
C ARG A 126 11.70 7.74 -9.99
N SER A 127 11.37 6.52 -10.40
CA SER A 127 12.32 5.61 -11.06
C SER A 127 12.61 5.97 -12.52
N ALA A 128 11.63 6.51 -13.23
CA ALA A 128 11.72 6.88 -14.65
C ALA A 128 11.31 8.36 -14.88
N PRO A 129 12.02 9.35 -14.32
CA PRO A 129 11.64 10.76 -14.45
C PRO A 129 11.71 11.28 -15.89
N HIS A 130 12.51 10.65 -16.75
CA HIS A 130 12.65 10.99 -18.17
C HIS A 130 11.56 10.38 -19.06
N ASP A 131 10.73 9.50 -18.52
CA ASP A 131 9.61 8.93 -19.26
C ASP A 131 8.61 10.05 -19.60
N LYS A 132 8.31 10.16 -20.89
CA LYS A 132 7.39 11.16 -21.45
C LYS A 132 5.92 10.75 -21.34
N THR A 133 5.63 9.58 -20.80
CA THR A 133 4.27 9.12 -20.61
C THR A 133 3.47 10.17 -19.83
N PRO A 134 2.32 10.64 -20.35
CA PRO A 134 1.47 11.57 -19.64
C PRO A 134 1.06 11.01 -18.26
N ILE A 135 1.07 11.86 -17.26
CA ILE A 135 0.73 11.44 -15.88
C ILE A 135 -0.69 10.84 -15.81
N ASN A 136 -1.61 11.38 -16.61
CA ASN A 136 -2.98 10.87 -16.68
C ASN A 136 -3.05 9.44 -17.24
N ASP A 137 -2.23 9.13 -18.26
CA ASP A 137 -2.19 7.80 -18.84
C ASP A 137 -1.56 6.80 -17.89
N LEU A 138 -0.51 7.24 -17.17
CA LEU A 138 0.07 6.44 -16.08
C LEU A 138 -0.96 6.17 -14.99
N ALA A 139 -1.70 7.19 -14.54
CA ALA A 139 -2.74 7.02 -13.54
C ALA A 139 -3.86 6.08 -14.03
N ALA A 140 -4.28 6.21 -15.29
CA ALA A 140 -5.28 5.33 -15.90
C ALA A 140 -4.82 3.87 -15.94
N ALA A 141 -3.55 3.60 -16.29
CA ALA A 141 -2.96 2.27 -16.27
C ALA A 141 -3.01 1.62 -14.88
N TRP A 142 -2.94 2.43 -13.82
CA TRP A 142 -3.10 1.98 -12.43
C TRP A 142 -4.55 2.02 -11.90
N GLY A 143 -5.53 2.19 -12.81
CA GLY A 143 -6.96 2.08 -12.50
C GLY A 143 -7.59 3.34 -11.91
N PHE A 144 -6.99 4.52 -12.11
CA PHE A 144 -7.60 5.80 -11.78
C PHE A 144 -8.41 6.34 -12.97
N ALA A 145 -9.73 6.19 -12.92
CA ALA A 145 -10.61 6.64 -14.00
C ALA A 145 -10.74 8.17 -14.10
N SER A 146 -10.47 8.91 -13.02
CA SER A 146 -10.60 10.37 -12.96
C SER A 146 -9.27 11.04 -12.61
N PRO A 147 -8.69 11.84 -13.53
CA PRO A 147 -7.45 12.58 -13.27
C PRO A 147 -7.55 13.55 -12.09
N SER A 148 -8.71 14.21 -11.92
CA SER A 148 -8.93 15.16 -10.84
C SER A 148 -8.94 14.47 -9.47
N HIS A 149 -9.64 13.33 -9.36
CA HIS A 149 -9.66 12.53 -8.13
C HIS A 149 -8.29 11.92 -7.84
N PHE A 150 -7.58 11.45 -8.88
CA PHE A 150 -6.21 10.97 -8.74
C PHE A 150 -5.28 12.05 -8.18
N SER A 151 -5.27 13.24 -8.80
CA SER A 151 -4.39 14.34 -8.37
C SER A 151 -4.70 14.81 -6.94
N TYR A 152 -5.98 14.86 -6.58
CA TYR A 152 -6.41 15.18 -5.22
C TYR A 152 -5.92 14.15 -4.19
N ASP A 153 -6.13 12.84 -4.46
CA ASP A 153 -5.71 11.79 -3.55
C ASP A 153 -4.19 11.70 -3.44
N TYR A 154 -3.49 11.86 -4.57
CA TYR A 154 -2.04 11.87 -4.61
C TYR A 154 -1.48 12.97 -3.72
N ARG A 155 -1.96 14.21 -3.90
CA ARG A 155 -1.54 15.35 -3.07
C ARG A 155 -1.88 15.15 -1.58
N ARG A 156 -3.05 14.59 -1.30
CA ARG A 156 -3.47 14.30 0.07
C ARG A 156 -2.57 13.25 0.75
N GLN A 157 -2.07 12.28 -0.02
CA GLN A 157 -1.24 11.19 0.53
C GLN A 157 0.23 11.56 0.65
N PHE A 158 0.78 12.32 -0.30
CA PHE A 158 2.21 12.58 -0.39
C PHE A 158 2.59 14.04 -0.14
N ASP A 159 1.63 14.92 0.08
CA ASP A 159 1.81 16.38 0.23
C ASP A 159 2.51 17.05 -0.96
N GLU A 160 2.56 16.37 -2.10
CA GLU A 160 3.11 16.84 -3.37
C GLU A 160 2.22 16.42 -4.54
N THR A 161 2.32 17.13 -5.67
CA THR A 161 1.63 16.72 -6.90
C THR A 161 2.46 15.68 -7.67
N PRO A 162 1.82 14.84 -8.54
CA PRO A 162 2.53 13.90 -9.39
C PRO A 162 3.61 14.57 -10.27
N SER A 163 3.33 15.80 -10.75
CA SER A 163 4.28 16.57 -11.55
C SER A 163 5.48 17.03 -10.72
N GLN A 164 5.26 17.41 -9.46
CA GLN A 164 6.35 17.76 -8.54
C GLN A 164 7.23 16.56 -8.24
N THR A 165 6.64 15.38 -7.98
CA THR A 165 7.41 14.14 -7.78
C THR A 165 8.31 13.85 -8.97
N ARG A 166 7.79 13.92 -10.22
CA ARG A 166 8.57 13.70 -11.44
C ARG A 166 9.69 14.72 -11.59
N LEU A 167 9.41 16.00 -11.34
CA LEU A 167 10.38 17.09 -11.45
C LEU A 167 11.53 16.93 -10.45
N LEU A 168 11.22 16.66 -9.19
CA LEU A 168 12.23 16.45 -8.13
C LEU A 168 13.13 15.24 -8.43
N ALA A 169 12.54 14.14 -8.92
CA ALA A 169 13.30 12.96 -9.32
C ALA A 169 14.23 13.24 -10.53
N TRP A 170 13.80 14.10 -11.45
CA TRP A 170 14.64 14.55 -12.57
C TRP A 170 15.87 15.36 -12.07
N GLN A 171 15.62 16.34 -11.21
CA GLN A 171 16.67 17.20 -10.66
C GLN A 171 17.70 16.44 -9.84
N GLY A 172 17.26 15.48 -9.01
CA GLY A 172 18.13 14.69 -8.14
C GLY A 172 19.07 13.72 -8.86
N ARG A 173 18.87 13.47 -10.18
CA ARG A 173 19.71 12.60 -11.00
C ARG A 173 20.70 13.37 -11.88
N GLY A 174 20.64 14.69 -11.88
CA GLY A 174 21.52 15.57 -12.66
C GLY A 174 22.70 16.12 -11.86
N SER A 175 22.87 15.70 -10.61
CA SER A 175 23.99 16.02 -9.75
C SER A 175 24.83 14.80 -9.46
#